data_a174bd0d90478b86e40105a160110212
#
_entry.id   a174bd0d90478b86e40105a160110212
#
_cell.length_a   1.000
_cell.length_b   1.000
_cell.length_c   1.000
_cell.angle_alpha   90.00
_cell.angle_beta   90.00
_cell.angle_gamma   90.00
#
_symmetry.space_group_name_H-M   'P 1'
#
loop_
_entity.id
_entity.type
_entity.pdbx_description
1 polymer ?
#
loop_
_entity_poly.entity_id
_entity_poly.type
_entity_poly.pdbx_seq_one_letter_code
_entity_poly.pdbx_strand_id
1 'polypeptide(L)'
;RFRDEWDRYNLWRYESHVKTATSRAYSMANYPLEKGIIKLNVRIATPPPGSANKVPPGIISSYVFGLKPGDHVVVSGPFGEFFARETENEMVFVGGGAGMAPMRAHIFDQLCRLHTKRKMTFWYGARSLREAFYVDEFNELAAKNENFEWHLALSEPSPEDNWTGYTGFIHKVLRDEYLLHHSAPEDCEYYLCGPPMTSDHILLDDFGG
;
A
#
# COMPACT_ATOMS: atom_id res chain seq x y z
N ARG A 1 -1.54 -10.85 15.21
CA ARG A 1 -0.46 -9.87 15.10
C ARG A 1 -0.80 -8.57 15.82
N PHE A 2 -2.05 -8.08 15.77
CA PHE A 2 -2.51 -6.79 16.31
C PHE A 2 -3.52 -6.94 17.45
N ARG A 3 -3.48 -8.03 18.22
CA ARG A 3 -4.45 -8.31 19.28
C ARG A 3 -4.42 -7.25 20.40
N ASP A 4 -3.23 -6.81 20.77
CA ASP A 4 -2.98 -5.77 21.74
C ASP A 4 -3.64 -4.41 21.36
N GLU A 5 -3.59 -4.05 20.08
CA GLU A 5 -4.31 -2.86 19.57
C GLU A 5 -5.82 -3.07 19.59
N TRP A 6 -6.30 -4.26 19.23
CA TRP A 6 -7.71 -4.59 19.28
C TRP A 6 -8.25 -4.52 20.71
N ASP A 7 -7.47 -5.02 21.69
CA ASP A 7 -7.80 -4.93 23.10
C ASP A 7 -7.76 -3.47 23.59
N ARG A 8 -6.67 -2.74 23.27
CA ARG A 8 -6.47 -1.34 23.66
C ARG A 8 -7.58 -0.41 23.17
N TYR A 9 -8.01 -0.57 21.93
CA TYR A 9 -9.04 0.26 21.30
C TYR A 9 -10.44 -0.35 21.38
N ASN A 10 -10.59 -1.50 22.06
CA ASN A 10 -11.85 -2.22 22.21
C ASN A 10 -12.54 -2.49 20.85
N LEU A 11 -11.78 -2.95 19.86
CA LEU A 11 -12.29 -3.15 18.50
C LEU A 11 -13.21 -4.37 18.40
N TRP A 12 -13.13 -5.32 19.33
CA TRP A 12 -13.98 -6.50 19.41
C TRP A 12 -15.48 -6.20 19.56
N ARG A 13 -15.83 -5.01 20.04
CA ARG A 13 -17.22 -4.56 20.21
C ARG A 13 -17.94 -4.27 18.90
N TYR A 14 -17.19 -4.13 17.80
CA TYR A 14 -17.79 -3.80 16.51
C TYR A 14 -18.28 -5.06 15.81
N GLU A 15 -19.58 -5.09 15.55
CA GLU A 15 -20.24 -6.13 14.78
C GLU A 15 -20.79 -5.57 13.48
N SER A 16 -20.68 -6.34 12.42
CA SER A 16 -21.24 -5.98 11.11
C SER A 16 -22.32 -6.98 10.72
N HIS A 17 -23.51 -6.45 10.48
CA HIS A 17 -24.65 -7.23 10.04
C HIS A 17 -25.12 -6.77 8.66
N VAL A 18 -25.31 -7.69 7.74
CA VAL A 18 -25.84 -7.41 6.41
C VAL A 18 -27.07 -8.26 6.11
N LYS A 19 -28.08 -7.63 5.49
CA LYS A 19 -29.30 -8.31 5.06
C LYS A 19 -29.20 -8.81 3.61
N THR A 20 -28.30 -8.25 2.85
CA THR A 20 -28.11 -8.54 1.42
C THR A 20 -26.65 -8.80 1.12
N ALA A 21 -26.36 -9.60 0.09
CA ALA A 21 -25.00 -9.82 -0.39
C ALA A 21 -24.34 -8.48 -0.72
N THR A 22 -23.13 -8.30 -0.24
CA THR A 22 -22.38 -7.05 -0.36
C THR A 22 -20.98 -7.35 -0.88
N SER A 23 -20.48 -6.54 -1.80
CA SER A 23 -19.14 -6.64 -2.35
C SER A 23 -18.33 -5.36 -2.12
N ARG A 24 -17.02 -5.50 -2.10
CA ARG A 24 -16.05 -4.39 -2.12
C ARG A 24 -14.87 -4.78 -2.99
N ALA A 25 -14.32 -3.79 -3.68
CA ALA A 25 -13.11 -3.96 -4.46
C ALA A 25 -11.86 -3.95 -3.55
N TYR A 26 -10.91 -4.83 -3.86
CA TYR A 26 -9.59 -4.87 -3.25
C TYR A 26 -8.56 -5.06 -4.35
N SER A 27 -7.50 -4.25 -4.31
CA SER A 27 -6.37 -4.42 -5.21
C SER A 27 -5.58 -5.69 -4.88
N MET A 28 -5.20 -6.44 -5.90
CA MET A 28 -4.32 -7.60 -5.73
C MET A 28 -2.89 -7.16 -5.46
N ALA A 29 -2.22 -7.86 -4.57
CA ALA A 29 -0.80 -7.67 -4.27
C ALA A 29 0.10 -8.70 -4.98
N ASN A 30 -0.46 -9.78 -5.48
CA ASN A 30 0.27 -10.76 -6.29
C ASN A 30 0.38 -10.31 -7.74
N TYR A 31 1.48 -10.71 -8.39
CA TYR A 31 1.71 -10.50 -9.82
C TYR A 31 1.50 -11.79 -10.62
N PRO A 32 1.46 -11.76 -11.97
CA PRO A 32 1.00 -12.91 -12.78
C PRO A 32 1.78 -14.21 -12.63
N LEU A 33 3.03 -14.20 -12.17
CA LEU A 33 3.78 -15.45 -11.93
C LEU A 33 3.42 -16.14 -10.60
N GLU A 34 2.77 -15.45 -9.67
CA GLU A 34 2.26 -16.03 -8.42
C GLU A 34 0.89 -16.70 -8.68
N LYS A 35 0.93 -17.82 -9.43
CA LYS A 35 -0.28 -18.52 -9.89
C LYS A 35 -0.99 -19.27 -8.77
N GLY A 36 -2.32 -19.39 -8.88
CA GLY A 36 -3.14 -20.18 -7.97
C GLY A 36 -3.44 -19.51 -6.63
N ILE A 37 -3.06 -18.26 -6.46
CA ILE A 37 -3.32 -17.48 -5.25
C ILE A 37 -3.83 -16.07 -5.58
N ILE A 38 -4.57 -15.49 -4.64
CA ILE A 38 -4.91 -14.08 -4.63
C ILE A 38 -4.37 -13.51 -3.32
N LYS A 39 -3.45 -12.53 -3.38
CA LYS A 39 -2.94 -11.81 -2.22
C LYS A 39 -3.66 -10.47 -2.12
N LEU A 40 -4.22 -10.18 -0.96
CA LEU A 40 -4.89 -8.91 -0.67
C LEU A 40 -4.29 -8.27 0.57
N ASN A 41 -4.12 -6.95 0.55
CA ASN A 41 -3.80 -6.16 1.72
C ASN A 41 -5.07 -5.51 2.25
N VAL A 42 -5.59 -6.01 3.36
CA VAL A 42 -6.85 -5.55 3.93
C VAL A 42 -6.61 -4.87 5.25
N ARG A 43 -7.01 -3.61 5.35
CA ARG A 43 -7.10 -2.88 6.60
C ARG A 43 -8.53 -2.95 7.12
N ILE A 44 -8.69 -3.25 8.41
CA ILE A 44 -10.01 -3.18 9.02
C ILE A 44 -10.46 -1.72 9.06
N ALA A 45 -11.66 -1.46 8.55
CA ALA A 45 -12.27 -0.13 8.60
C ALA A 45 -13.04 0.02 9.92
N THR A 46 -12.44 0.70 10.87
CA THR A 46 -13.09 1.07 12.13
C THR A 46 -13.78 2.44 12.00
N PRO A 47 -14.86 2.68 12.76
CA PRO A 47 -15.45 4.02 12.82
C PRO A 47 -14.41 5.06 13.25
N PRO A 48 -14.44 6.28 12.68
CA PRO A 48 -13.58 7.36 13.14
C PRO A 48 -13.76 7.65 14.62
N PRO A 49 -12.73 8.12 15.33
CA PRO A 49 -12.85 8.51 16.73
C PRO A 49 -14.05 9.45 16.98
N GLY A 50 -14.84 9.17 18.00
CA GLY A 50 -16.04 9.95 18.35
C GLY A 50 -17.27 9.72 17.47
N SER A 51 -17.19 8.86 16.44
CA SER A 51 -18.30 8.61 15.51
C SER A 51 -18.87 7.19 15.59
N ALA A 52 -18.46 6.39 16.56
CA ALA A 52 -18.83 4.97 16.70
C ALA A 52 -20.35 4.69 16.67
N ASN A 53 -21.16 5.64 17.10
CA ASN A 53 -22.63 5.53 17.11
C ASN A 53 -23.28 6.02 15.79
N LYS A 54 -22.51 6.62 14.88
CA LYS A 54 -23.01 7.23 13.65
C LYS A 54 -22.53 6.51 12.41
N VAL A 55 -21.34 5.91 12.48
CA VAL A 55 -20.69 5.23 11.36
C VAL A 55 -20.45 3.77 11.76
N PRO A 56 -21.03 2.81 11.07
CA PRO A 56 -20.78 1.39 11.35
C PRO A 56 -19.36 0.99 10.95
N PRO A 57 -18.82 -0.10 11.51
CA PRO A 57 -17.55 -0.66 11.04
C PRO A 57 -17.70 -1.16 9.58
N GLY A 58 -16.57 -1.25 8.89
CA GLY A 58 -16.56 -1.74 7.50
C GLY A 58 -17.03 -3.19 7.42
N ILE A 59 -18.08 -3.42 6.64
CA ILE A 59 -18.76 -4.72 6.53
C ILE A 59 -17.79 -5.80 6.03
N ILE A 60 -17.22 -5.60 4.85
CA ILE A 60 -16.38 -6.62 4.22
C ILE A 60 -15.02 -6.75 4.92
N SER A 61 -14.42 -5.65 5.36
CA SER A 61 -13.16 -5.73 6.12
C SER A 61 -13.35 -6.49 7.44
N SER A 62 -14.45 -6.26 8.16
CA SER A 62 -14.77 -7.01 9.38
C SER A 62 -15.00 -8.50 9.09
N TYR A 63 -15.72 -8.81 8.01
CA TYR A 63 -15.91 -10.20 7.55
C TYR A 63 -14.58 -10.88 7.24
N VAL A 64 -13.69 -10.23 6.46
CA VAL A 64 -12.38 -10.78 6.11
C VAL A 64 -11.54 -11.07 7.36
N PHE A 65 -11.57 -10.20 8.36
CA PHE A 65 -10.86 -10.41 9.63
C PHE A 65 -11.45 -11.53 10.49
N GLY A 66 -12.70 -11.90 10.25
CA GLY A 66 -13.36 -13.04 10.89
C GLY A 66 -13.03 -14.41 10.25
N LEU A 67 -12.51 -14.42 9.03
CA LEU A 67 -12.20 -15.65 8.29
C LEU A 67 -11.07 -16.45 8.95
N LYS A 68 -11.16 -17.75 8.78
CA LYS A 68 -10.16 -18.73 9.23
C LYS A 68 -9.65 -19.53 8.04
N PRO A 69 -8.43 -20.09 8.13
CA PRO A 69 -7.95 -21.02 7.11
C PRO A 69 -8.94 -22.14 6.85
N GLY A 70 -9.31 -22.33 5.58
CA GLY A 70 -10.31 -23.30 5.14
C GLY A 70 -11.69 -22.69 4.85
N ASP A 71 -11.96 -21.46 5.25
CA ASP A 71 -13.21 -20.79 4.90
C ASP A 71 -13.26 -20.45 3.41
N HIS A 72 -14.44 -20.52 2.82
CA HIS A 72 -14.67 -20.22 1.41
C HIS A 72 -15.21 -18.80 1.24
N VAL A 73 -14.65 -18.09 0.27
CA VAL A 73 -15.12 -16.76 -0.13
C VAL A 73 -15.42 -16.73 -1.63
N VAL A 74 -16.44 -15.99 -2.01
CA VAL A 74 -16.77 -15.76 -3.43
C VAL A 74 -16.07 -14.48 -3.87
N VAL A 75 -15.26 -14.59 -4.91
CA VAL A 75 -14.56 -13.45 -5.53
C VAL A 75 -14.92 -13.39 -7.00
N SER A 76 -14.87 -12.19 -7.57
CA SER A 76 -15.03 -11.94 -9.00
C SER A 76 -13.96 -10.97 -9.48
N GLY A 77 -13.60 -11.03 -10.74
CA GLY A 77 -12.54 -10.21 -11.34
C GLY A 77 -11.61 -11.03 -12.22
N PRO A 78 -10.42 -10.50 -12.55
CA PRO A 78 -9.93 -9.17 -12.15
C PRO A 78 -10.68 -8.04 -12.86
N PHE A 79 -10.79 -6.90 -12.19
CA PHE A 79 -11.37 -5.65 -12.71
C PHE A 79 -10.38 -4.49 -12.49
N GLY A 80 -10.62 -3.36 -13.18
CA GLY A 80 -9.87 -2.13 -13.04
C GLY A 80 -8.89 -1.89 -14.18
N GLU A 81 -8.37 -0.65 -14.25
CA GLU A 81 -7.55 -0.14 -15.35
C GLU A 81 -6.23 0.47 -14.86
N PHE A 82 -5.80 0.14 -13.66
CA PHE A 82 -4.53 0.62 -13.12
C PHE A 82 -3.38 -0.25 -13.65
N PHE A 83 -2.89 0.12 -14.83
CA PHE A 83 -1.81 -0.59 -15.53
C PHE A 83 -0.54 0.27 -15.60
N ALA A 84 0.62 -0.39 -15.60
CA ALA A 84 1.87 0.26 -15.95
C ALA A 84 1.89 0.63 -17.43
N ARG A 85 2.38 1.83 -17.76
CA ARG A 85 2.52 2.28 -19.15
C ARG A 85 3.70 1.59 -19.82
N GLU A 86 3.56 1.34 -21.11
CA GLU A 86 4.61 0.76 -21.95
C GLU A 86 5.48 1.87 -22.55
N THR A 87 6.35 2.45 -21.75
CA THR A 87 7.33 3.49 -22.16
C THR A 87 8.71 3.14 -21.62
N GLU A 88 9.70 3.99 -21.91
CA GLU A 88 11.06 3.89 -21.34
C GLU A 88 11.30 4.86 -20.18
N ASN A 89 10.29 5.65 -19.80
CA ASN A 89 10.43 6.65 -18.73
C ASN A 89 10.67 5.99 -17.37
N GLU A 90 11.31 6.72 -16.48
CA GLU A 90 11.48 6.31 -15.09
C GLU A 90 10.13 6.12 -14.41
N MET A 91 10.03 5.08 -13.57
CA MET A 91 8.82 4.75 -12.82
C MET A 91 8.99 5.11 -11.34
N VAL A 92 8.15 6.00 -10.85
CA VAL A 92 8.12 6.40 -9.44
C VAL A 92 6.83 5.89 -8.80
N PHE A 93 6.97 4.87 -7.96
CA PHE A 93 5.85 4.27 -7.23
C PHE A 93 5.72 4.88 -5.85
N VAL A 94 4.49 5.22 -5.45
CA VAL A 94 4.21 5.77 -4.11
C VAL A 94 3.07 4.99 -3.47
N GLY A 95 3.34 4.37 -2.34
CA GLY A 95 2.38 3.56 -1.60
C GLY A 95 2.18 4.02 -0.17
N GLY A 96 0.92 4.05 0.31
CA GLY A 96 0.61 4.32 1.71
C GLY A 96 -0.23 3.20 2.32
N GLY A 97 0.24 2.59 3.41
CA GLY A 97 -0.51 1.52 4.10
C GLY A 97 -0.95 0.39 3.16
N ALA A 98 -2.26 0.15 3.03
CA ALA A 98 -2.81 -0.90 2.16
C ALA A 98 -2.61 -0.62 0.65
N GLY A 99 -2.28 0.62 0.26
CA GLY A 99 -1.87 0.98 -1.10
C GLY A 99 -0.61 0.26 -1.58
N MET A 100 0.11 -0.39 -0.69
CA MET A 100 1.16 -1.35 -1.01
C MET A 100 0.69 -2.44 -2.00
N ALA A 101 -0.57 -2.86 -1.98
CA ALA A 101 -1.03 -4.00 -2.77
C ALA A 101 -0.77 -3.83 -4.28
N PRO A 102 -1.29 -2.80 -4.98
CA PRO A 102 -1.02 -2.62 -6.41
C PRO A 102 0.45 -2.28 -6.67
N MET A 103 1.12 -1.56 -5.77
CA MET A 103 2.55 -1.26 -5.93
C MET A 103 3.37 -2.54 -5.99
N ARG A 104 3.14 -3.47 -5.06
CA ARG A 104 3.82 -4.77 -5.09
C ARG A 104 3.55 -5.52 -6.38
N ALA A 105 2.29 -5.60 -6.80
CA ALA A 105 1.93 -6.30 -8.02
C ALA A 105 2.68 -5.73 -9.24
N HIS A 106 2.70 -4.41 -9.42
CA HIS A 106 3.38 -3.76 -10.55
C HIS A 106 4.89 -3.95 -10.49
N ILE A 107 5.52 -3.63 -9.34
CA ILE A 107 6.98 -3.67 -9.20
C ILE A 107 7.51 -5.08 -9.44
N PHE A 108 6.88 -6.09 -8.83
CA PHE A 108 7.29 -7.49 -9.06
C PHE A 108 7.04 -7.94 -10.50
N ASP A 109 5.97 -7.49 -11.13
CA ASP A 109 5.70 -7.78 -12.54
C ASP A 109 6.78 -7.19 -13.46
N GLN A 110 7.10 -5.92 -13.26
CA GLN A 110 8.13 -5.22 -14.04
C GLN A 110 9.50 -5.86 -13.90
N LEU A 111 9.92 -6.21 -12.68
CA LEU A 111 11.26 -6.73 -12.44
C LEU A 111 11.37 -8.25 -12.66
N CYS A 112 10.40 -9.03 -12.17
CA CYS A 112 10.52 -10.50 -12.16
C CYS A 112 9.95 -11.18 -13.41
N ARG A 113 8.96 -10.58 -14.10
CA ARG A 113 8.36 -11.16 -15.31
C ARG A 113 8.79 -10.44 -16.57
N LEU A 114 8.74 -9.11 -16.58
CA LEU A 114 9.07 -8.31 -17.76
C LEU A 114 10.57 -7.99 -17.85
N HIS A 115 11.32 -8.14 -16.75
CA HIS A 115 12.76 -7.88 -16.69
C HIS A 115 13.13 -6.48 -17.21
N THR A 116 12.29 -5.49 -16.88
CA THR A 116 12.50 -4.11 -17.32
C THR A 116 13.87 -3.58 -16.91
N LYS A 117 14.45 -2.73 -17.76
CA LYS A 117 15.68 -2.00 -17.46
C LYS A 117 15.43 -0.54 -17.07
N ARG A 118 14.16 -0.13 -17.07
CA ARG A 118 13.75 1.20 -16.63
C ARG A 118 14.20 1.42 -15.19
N LYS A 119 14.63 2.63 -14.88
CA LYS A 119 14.87 3.03 -13.50
C LYS A 119 13.54 3.04 -12.75
N MET A 120 13.53 2.48 -11.56
CA MET A 120 12.34 2.35 -10.73
C MET A 120 12.66 2.72 -9.31
N THR A 121 11.82 3.56 -8.71
CA THR A 121 11.88 3.88 -7.29
C THR A 121 10.54 3.62 -6.63
N PHE A 122 10.57 3.11 -5.40
CA PHE A 122 9.37 2.86 -4.62
C PHE A 122 9.44 3.56 -3.27
N TRP A 123 8.50 4.44 -3.02
CA TRP A 123 8.38 5.25 -1.81
C TRP A 123 7.16 4.77 -1.01
N TYR A 124 7.43 4.10 0.13
CA TYR A 124 6.38 3.47 0.92
C TYR A 124 6.25 4.11 2.29
N GLY A 125 5.03 4.52 2.65
CA GLY A 125 4.67 5.06 3.96
C GLY A 125 3.88 4.08 4.80
N ALA A 126 4.30 3.88 6.04
CA ALA A 126 3.57 3.14 7.07
C ALA A 126 3.57 3.93 8.39
N ARG A 127 2.70 3.61 9.34
CA ARG A 127 2.73 4.25 10.66
C ARG A 127 3.91 3.77 11.47
N SER A 128 4.08 2.47 11.57
CA SER A 128 5.16 1.80 12.30
C SER A 128 5.72 0.64 11.50
N LEU A 129 6.89 0.14 11.87
CA LEU A 129 7.50 -1.02 11.21
C LEU A 129 6.61 -2.27 11.28
N ARG A 130 5.86 -2.41 12.36
CA ARG A 130 4.87 -3.49 12.54
C ARG A 130 3.77 -3.47 11.48
N GLU A 131 3.40 -2.30 10.95
CA GLU A 131 2.38 -2.13 9.92
C GLU A 131 2.94 -2.17 8.50
N ALA A 132 4.25 -2.11 8.33
CA ALA A 132 4.87 -2.21 7.02
C ALA A 132 4.72 -3.62 6.44
N PHE A 133 4.34 -3.68 5.15
CA PHE A 133 4.15 -4.92 4.41
C PHE A 133 5.40 -5.26 3.59
N TYR A 134 5.73 -6.54 3.47
CA TYR A 134 6.69 -7.08 2.51
C TYR A 134 8.11 -6.47 2.57
N VAL A 135 8.55 -5.98 3.72
CA VAL A 135 9.86 -5.31 3.89
C VAL A 135 10.99 -6.21 3.40
N ASP A 136 11.02 -7.47 3.84
CA ASP A 136 12.06 -8.42 3.44
C ASP A 136 12.04 -8.72 1.93
N GLU A 137 10.83 -8.87 1.35
CA GLU A 137 10.68 -9.11 -0.08
C GLU A 137 11.22 -7.94 -0.92
N PHE A 138 10.97 -6.68 -0.50
CA PHE A 138 11.50 -5.51 -1.20
C PHE A 138 13.00 -5.32 -0.99
N ASN A 139 13.53 -5.64 0.17
CA ASN A 139 14.98 -5.64 0.42
C ASN A 139 15.69 -6.64 -0.50
N GLU A 140 15.15 -7.86 -0.61
CA GLU A 140 15.68 -8.86 -1.53
C GLU A 140 15.56 -8.44 -2.99
N LEU A 141 14.47 -7.80 -3.37
CA LEU A 141 14.23 -7.35 -4.74
C LEU A 141 15.22 -6.26 -5.14
N ALA A 142 15.44 -5.26 -4.26
CA ALA A 142 16.41 -4.21 -4.48
C ALA A 142 17.85 -4.75 -4.54
N ALA A 143 18.20 -5.71 -3.69
CA ALA A 143 19.51 -6.34 -3.74
C ALA A 143 19.81 -7.11 -5.05
N LYS A 144 18.77 -7.55 -5.77
CA LYS A 144 18.87 -8.32 -7.02
C LYS A 144 18.75 -7.48 -8.29
N ASN A 145 18.31 -6.22 -8.20
CA ASN A 145 18.01 -5.38 -9.35
C ASN A 145 18.65 -3.99 -9.18
N GLU A 146 19.75 -3.73 -9.87
CA GLU A 146 20.49 -2.45 -9.81
C GLU A 146 19.65 -1.23 -10.28
N ASN A 147 18.61 -1.46 -11.06
CA ASN A 147 17.71 -0.43 -11.55
C ASN A 147 16.49 -0.18 -10.64
N PHE A 148 16.49 -0.75 -9.43
CA PHE A 148 15.40 -0.60 -8.47
C PHE A 148 15.91 -0.20 -7.09
N GLU A 149 15.31 0.84 -6.55
CA GLU A 149 15.51 1.31 -5.17
C GLU A 149 14.16 1.43 -4.46
N TRP A 150 14.15 1.20 -3.13
CA TRP A 150 12.95 1.44 -2.36
C TRP A 150 13.25 2.10 -1.02
N HIS A 151 12.30 2.91 -0.57
CA HIS A 151 12.42 3.75 0.60
C HIS A 151 11.18 3.60 1.49
N LEU A 152 11.40 3.35 2.78
CA LEU A 152 10.35 3.25 3.78
C LEU A 152 10.40 4.46 4.71
N ALA A 153 9.26 5.12 4.90
CA ALA A 153 9.10 6.14 5.92
C ALA A 153 8.05 5.71 6.95
N LEU A 154 8.35 5.94 8.21
CA LEU A 154 7.41 5.69 9.31
C LEU A 154 6.91 7.02 9.87
N SER A 155 5.57 7.21 9.88
CA SER A 155 4.99 8.44 10.43
C SER A 155 4.92 8.45 11.95
N GLU A 156 4.85 7.29 12.58
CA GLU A 156 4.75 7.08 14.03
C GLU A 156 5.58 5.87 14.46
N PRO A 157 6.93 5.90 14.27
CA PRO A 157 7.77 4.77 14.69
C PRO A 157 7.67 4.57 16.20
N SER A 158 7.53 3.32 16.62
CA SER A 158 7.56 2.99 18.04
C SER A 158 9.00 2.91 18.55
N PRO A 159 9.25 3.14 19.85
CA PRO A 159 10.60 2.96 20.41
C PRO A 159 11.18 1.55 20.17
N GLU A 160 10.33 0.54 20.14
CA GLU A 160 10.72 -0.85 19.92
C GLU A 160 11.15 -1.11 18.46
N ASP A 161 10.75 -0.26 17.52
CA ASP A 161 11.15 -0.38 16.11
C ASP A 161 12.66 -0.13 15.93
N ASN A 162 13.32 0.58 16.84
CA ASN A 162 14.71 1.07 16.72
C ASN A 162 14.98 1.66 15.33
N TRP A 163 14.00 2.42 14.84
CA TRP A 163 13.98 2.91 13.47
C TRP A 163 15.01 4.02 13.25
N THR A 164 15.85 3.85 12.22
CA THR A 164 16.87 4.81 11.82
C THR A 164 16.68 5.35 10.39
N GLY A 165 15.63 4.91 9.70
CA GLY A 165 15.28 5.37 8.36
C GLY A 165 14.45 6.65 8.37
N TYR A 166 13.81 6.94 7.25
CA TYR A 166 12.98 8.13 7.09
C TYR A 166 11.78 8.16 8.05
N THR A 167 11.46 9.35 8.54
CA THR A 167 10.29 9.59 9.41
C THR A 167 9.36 10.62 8.81
N GLY A 168 8.07 10.52 9.13
CA GLY A 168 7.04 11.40 8.63
C GLY A 168 6.27 10.83 7.44
N PHE A 169 5.60 11.72 6.70
CA PHE A 169 4.76 11.30 5.57
C PHE A 169 5.61 11.10 4.32
N ILE A 170 5.36 9.99 3.63
CA ILE A 170 6.17 9.55 2.50
C ILE A 170 6.23 10.56 1.34
N HIS A 171 5.16 11.30 1.07
CA HIS A 171 5.14 12.32 0.02
C HIS A 171 6.14 13.45 0.29
N LYS A 172 6.30 13.86 1.56
CA LYS A 172 7.31 14.86 1.93
C LYS A 172 8.72 14.32 1.77
N VAL A 173 8.93 13.07 2.21
CA VAL A 173 10.23 12.40 2.03
C VAL A 173 10.58 12.28 0.54
N LEU A 174 9.65 11.82 -0.29
CA LEU A 174 9.85 11.74 -1.74
C LEU A 174 10.22 13.10 -2.33
N ARG A 175 9.48 14.16 -1.98
CA ARG A 175 9.78 15.51 -2.46
C ARG A 175 11.17 15.95 -2.06
N ASP A 176 11.48 15.88 -0.77
CA ASP A 176 12.68 16.49 -0.19
C ASP A 176 13.95 15.69 -0.55
N GLU A 177 13.87 14.36 -0.58
CA GLU A 177 15.02 13.48 -0.81
C GLU A 177 15.22 13.11 -2.29
N TYR A 178 14.20 13.29 -3.12
CA TYR A 178 14.28 12.83 -4.50
C TYR A 178 13.85 13.89 -5.53
N LEU A 179 12.61 14.37 -5.50
CA LEU A 179 12.07 15.19 -6.58
C LEU A 179 12.78 16.55 -6.70
N LEU A 180 13.12 17.18 -5.58
CA LEU A 180 13.85 18.46 -5.59
C LEU A 180 15.28 18.35 -6.16
N HIS A 181 15.81 17.14 -6.25
CA HIS A 181 17.16 16.86 -6.76
C HIS A 181 17.13 16.14 -8.11
N HIS A 182 15.96 15.79 -8.61
CA HIS A 182 15.81 15.11 -9.89
C HIS A 182 15.91 16.11 -11.05
N SER A 183 16.64 15.73 -12.10
CA SER A 183 16.92 16.61 -13.24
C SER A 183 15.71 16.92 -14.11
N ALA A 184 14.74 16.00 -14.18
CA ALA A 184 13.54 16.09 -14.99
C ALA A 184 12.40 15.28 -14.32
N PRO A 185 11.85 15.71 -13.18
CA PRO A 185 10.81 14.97 -12.48
C PRO A 185 9.50 14.89 -13.30
N GLU A 186 9.25 15.84 -14.19
CA GLU A 186 8.11 15.86 -15.10
C GLU A 186 8.12 14.76 -16.15
N ASP A 187 9.28 14.19 -16.44
CA ASP A 187 9.42 13.08 -17.38
C ASP A 187 9.21 11.71 -16.73
N CYS A 188 9.06 11.66 -15.41
CA CYS A 188 8.80 10.41 -14.67
C CYS A 188 7.33 9.98 -14.81
N GLU A 189 7.11 8.68 -14.72
CA GLU A 189 5.77 8.10 -14.59
C GLU A 189 5.46 7.81 -13.12
N TYR A 190 4.42 8.44 -12.61
CA TYR A 190 4.01 8.32 -11.22
C TYR A 190 2.85 7.35 -11.06
N TYR A 191 3.02 6.39 -10.13
CA TYR A 191 2.02 5.39 -9.76
C TYR A 191 1.72 5.52 -8.27
N LEU A 192 0.52 6.02 -7.94
CA LEU A 192 0.16 6.37 -6.58
C LEU A 192 -1.01 5.53 -6.09
N CYS A 193 -0.89 4.99 -4.87
CA CYS A 193 -1.99 4.32 -4.19
C CYS A 193 -1.84 4.46 -2.68
N GLY A 194 -2.86 4.99 -2.02
CA GLY A 194 -2.85 5.20 -0.57
C GLY A 194 -4.01 6.05 -0.08
N PRO A 195 -3.96 6.53 1.15
CA PRO A 195 -4.92 7.49 1.66
C PRO A 195 -4.96 8.78 0.82
N PRO A 196 -6.10 9.47 0.71
CA PRO A 196 -6.25 10.68 -0.12
C PRO A 196 -5.17 11.74 0.06
N MET A 197 -4.70 11.95 1.29
CA MET A 197 -3.61 12.90 1.59
C MET A 197 -2.29 12.60 0.88
N THR A 198 -2.06 11.35 0.44
CA THR A 198 -0.84 10.98 -0.28
C THR A 198 -0.88 11.46 -1.74
N SER A 199 -2.05 11.43 -2.36
CA SER A 199 -2.25 11.84 -3.76
C SER A 199 -2.39 13.37 -3.90
N ASP A 200 -3.14 13.99 -3.01
CA ASP A 200 -3.48 15.42 -3.13
C ASP A 200 -2.26 16.33 -2.96
N HIS A 201 -1.34 15.97 -2.06
CA HIS A 201 -0.13 16.78 -1.82
C HIS A 201 0.97 16.60 -2.88
N ILE A 202 1.05 15.46 -3.55
CA ILE A 202 2.03 15.27 -4.64
C ILE A 202 1.56 15.96 -5.92
N LEU A 203 0.25 16.02 -6.15
CA LEU A 203 -0.29 16.54 -7.41
C LEU A 203 -0.57 18.06 -7.38
N LEU A 204 -0.85 18.64 -6.21
CA LEU A 204 -1.31 20.03 -6.12
C LEU A 204 -0.21 21.02 -5.70
N ASP A 205 0.74 20.61 -4.84
CA ASP A 205 1.71 21.54 -4.27
C ASP A 205 3.07 21.55 -5.00
N ASP A 206 3.44 20.48 -5.70
CA ASP A 206 4.80 20.31 -6.20
C ASP A 206 4.97 20.46 -7.72
N PHE A 207 3.90 20.42 -8.50
CA PHE A 207 3.97 20.53 -9.97
C PHE A 207 3.24 21.73 -10.57
N GLY A 208 2.76 22.68 -9.75
CA GLY A 208 2.25 23.97 -10.22
C GLY A 208 1.22 23.85 -11.33
N GLY A 209 0.10 23.17 -11.04
CA GLY A 209 -1.02 22.96 -11.95
C GLY A 209 -1.75 24.24 -12.27
#